data_8b579234db2404ee97978d8f5229a020
#
_entry.id   8b579234db2404ee97978d8f5229a020
#
_cell.length_a   1.000
_cell.length_b   1.000
_cell.length_c   1.000
_cell.angle_alpha   90.00
_cell.angle_beta   90.00
_cell.angle_gamma   90.00
#
_symmetry.space_group_name_H-M   'P 1'
#
loop_
_entity.id
_entity.type
_entity.pdbx_description
1 polymer ?
#
loop_
_entity_poly.entity_id
_entity_poly.type
_entity_poly.pdbx_seq_one_letter_code
_entity_poly.pdbx_strand_id
1 'polypeptide(L)'
;MPAIITNKFRLNNAEQFSESFSESANNVYYLGIGRPQAFGTLTRADSRTDYEGTDSNPITPGDTVVREFYTYDDLIAAKRVQSTDTSFVIPRRNWTSGTVYDIYRHDYGEFQTGSTSTRVTSNSGATTLFDATFYVLTSARNVYKCLDNNGGATSTDEPTGTSTSVITTSDDYKWKYMYTLSAAQQSNFLSTDFMAVTTNANAATDQSNVIAAAVDGALDVIKIKSAGSGGTNGTFTGIAIRGDGSGGICSVTVSGGSVTAVTVTTRGTGYTFATVSNAQIVSAGATGLSGAELDVIIGPKGGHGANAQEELGGFFVMLNTSLEGTESANTGDFSAVNDFRKIALLRDPTKSASAVTSNTARLTKAIKIAASPTPGTFTVDEEINQATTGAVGKVVEWDSTNNILYYIQTRHNDAGVDSNGDLTAFAGANVITGQGSSATGTPDTSESGTVNNVSFTSGYSEPEIDHDSGDVLYVENRTPIQRATDQTENIKLVIEF
;
A
#
# COMPACT_ATOMS: atom_id res chain seq x y z
N MET A 1 20.34 7.58 21.24
CA MET A 1 19.23 8.10 22.07
C MET A 1 18.02 7.20 21.84
N PRO A 2 17.34 6.73 22.89
CA PRO A 2 16.07 6.04 22.70
C PRO A 2 15.06 7.03 22.08
N ALA A 3 14.47 6.69 20.95
CA ALA A 3 13.52 7.53 20.24
C ALA A 3 12.45 6.63 19.56
N ILE A 4 11.28 7.17 19.35
CA ILE A 4 10.18 6.53 18.63
C ILE A 4 9.57 7.50 17.61
N ILE A 5 9.25 6.99 16.44
CA ILE A 5 8.37 7.66 15.48
C ILE A 5 6.94 7.28 15.85
N THR A 6 6.13 8.27 16.25
CA THR A 6 4.75 8.02 16.69
C THR A 6 3.83 7.66 15.52
N ASN A 7 2.77 6.90 15.79
CA ASN A 7 1.76 6.60 14.78
C ASN A 7 1.10 7.86 14.20
N LYS A 8 0.99 8.95 14.99
CA LYS A 8 0.48 10.22 14.49
C LYS A 8 1.40 10.87 13.47
N PHE A 9 2.73 10.73 13.64
CA PHE A 9 3.69 11.21 12.64
C PHE A 9 3.61 10.37 11.35
N ARG A 10 3.48 9.05 11.49
CA ARG A 10 3.29 8.15 10.34
C ARG A 10 2.01 8.48 9.57
N LEU A 11 0.90 8.70 10.29
CA LEU A 11 -0.37 9.09 9.69
C LEU A 11 -0.25 10.44 8.96
N ASN A 12 0.36 11.45 9.58
CA ASN A 12 0.58 12.75 8.94
C ASN A 12 1.41 12.62 7.65
N ASN A 13 2.48 11.80 7.65
CA ASN A 13 3.27 11.57 6.43
C ASN A 13 2.45 10.89 5.33
N ALA A 14 1.63 9.90 5.69
CA ALA A 14 0.74 9.24 4.75
C ALA A 14 -0.29 10.21 4.16
N GLU A 15 -0.85 11.11 4.98
CA GLU A 15 -1.79 12.15 4.55
C GLU A 15 -1.12 13.14 3.59
N GLN A 16 0.08 13.64 3.91
CA GLN A 16 0.84 14.55 3.06
C GLN A 16 1.19 13.88 1.71
N PHE A 17 1.61 12.62 1.74
CA PHE A 17 1.89 11.88 0.51
C PHE A 17 0.63 11.69 -0.33
N SER A 18 -0.49 11.30 0.27
CA SER A 18 -1.77 11.14 -0.44
C SER A 18 -2.28 12.47 -1.01
N GLU A 19 -2.15 13.58 -0.25
CA GLU A 19 -2.56 14.92 -0.68
C GLU A 19 -1.76 15.38 -1.90
N SER A 20 -0.46 15.06 -1.97
CA SER A 20 0.41 15.48 -3.06
C SER A 20 -0.04 15.01 -4.45
N PHE A 21 -0.79 13.91 -4.55
CA PHE A 21 -1.39 13.44 -5.82
C PHE A 21 -2.53 14.33 -6.34
N SER A 22 -3.11 15.16 -5.49
CA SER A 22 -4.18 16.10 -5.85
C SER A 22 -3.69 17.51 -6.11
N GLU A 23 -2.42 17.81 -5.87
CA GLU A 23 -1.83 19.11 -6.16
C GLU A 23 -1.68 19.32 -7.68
N SER A 24 -2.09 20.50 -8.15
CA SER A 24 -2.25 20.73 -9.59
C SER A 24 -0.98 21.24 -10.29
N ALA A 25 0.06 21.64 -9.56
CA ALA A 25 1.17 22.39 -10.15
C ALA A 25 2.56 21.75 -10.00
N ASN A 26 2.81 20.98 -8.95
CA ASN A 26 4.09 20.32 -8.69
C ASN A 26 3.77 19.05 -7.90
N ASN A 27 4.13 17.93 -8.28
CA ASN A 27 3.92 16.59 -7.75
C ASN A 27 3.09 15.72 -8.72
N VAL A 28 3.62 15.57 -9.92
CA VAL A 28 3.08 14.62 -10.90
C VAL A 28 3.81 13.30 -10.74
N TYR A 29 3.06 12.24 -10.55
CA TYR A 29 3.62 10.91 -10.32
C TYR A 29 3.37 10.01 -11.52
N TYR A 30 4.37 9.19 -11.84
CA TYR A 30 4.29 8.16 -12.86
C TYR A 30 4.74 6.82 -12.31
N LEU A 31 3.96 5.78 -12.56
CA LEU A 31 4.40 4.41 -12.37
C LEU A 31 5.07 3.94 -13.65
N GLY A 32 6.38 3.70 -13.58
CA GLY A 32 7.19 3.15 -14.67
C GLY A 32 7.25 1.63 -14.61
N ILE A 33 7.24 0.99 -15.77
CA ILE A 33 7.53 -0.43 -15.95
C ILE A 33 8.76 -0.60 -16.83
N GLY A 34 9.56 -1.62 -16.55
CA GLY A 34 10.81 -1.79 -17.27
C GLY A 34 11.46 -3.15 -17.10
N ARG A 35 12.70 -3.23 -17.54
CA ARG A 35 13.48 -4.46 -17.59
C ARG A 35 12.79 -5.57 -18.37
N PRO A 36 12.67 -5.43 -19.69
CA PRO A 36 12.10 -6.50 -20.50
C PRO A 36 13.01 -7.74 -20.55
N GLN A 37 14.33 -7.58 -20.39
CA GLN A 37 15.29 -8.69 -20.43
C GLN A 37 15.35 -9.47 -19.12
N ALA A 38 15.60 -10.76 -19.23
CA ALA A 38 15.80 -11.64 -18.09
C ALA A 38 16.99 -11.21 -17.22
N PHE A 39 16.88 -11.40 -15.91
CA PHE A 39 17.97 -11.19 -14.97
C PHE A 39 19.12 -12.19 -15.22
N GLY A 40 20.36 -11.73 -15.01
CA GLY A 40 21.56 -12.57 -15.16
C GLY A 40 21.97 -12.84 -16.61
N THR A 41 21.32 -12.20 -17.60
CA THR A 41 21.69 -12.35 -19.02
C THR A 41 22.65 -11.30 -19.53
N LEU A 42 22.85 -10.20 -18.79
CA LEU A 42 23.77 -9.15 -19.16
C LEU A 42 25.17 -9.48 -18.63
N THR A 43 26.13 -9.57 -19.54
CA THR A 43 27.57 -9.74 -19.21
C THR A 43 28.25 -8.41 -19.45
N ARG A 44 28.96 -7.91 -18.46
CA ARG A 44 29.79 -6.69 -18.60
C ARG A 44 30.96 -6.92 -19.55
N ALA A 45 31.47 -5.84 -20.13
CA ALA A 45 32.65 -5.89 -21.02
C ALA A 45 33.89 -6.48 -20.33
N ASP A 46 33.98 -6.40 -18.99
CA ASP A 46 35.02 -7.01 -18.18
C ASP A 46 34.75 -8.49 -17.82
N SER A 47 33.78 -9.13 -18.46
CA SER A 47 33.37 -10.52 -18.27
C SER A 47 32.75 -10.81 -16.90
N ARG A 48 32.39 -9.79 -16.08
CA ARG A 48 31.61 -9.97 -14.87
C ARG A 48 30.16 -10.08 -15.23
N THR A 49 29.47 -11.08 -14.69
CA THR A 49 28.00 -11.11 -14.67
C THR A 49 27.50 -10.03 -13.73
N ASP A 50 26.45 -9.33 -14.13
CA ASP A 50 25.80 -8.42 -13.22
C ASP A 50 25.23 -9.21 -12.03
N TYR A 51 25.31 -8.63 -10.85
CA TYR A 51 24.80 -9.23 -9.62
C TYR A 51 23.29 -8.94 -9.45
N GLU A 52 22.53 -9.05 -10.52
CA GLU A 52 21.09 -8.73 -10.48
C GLU A 52 20.21 -9.92 -10.15
N GLY A 53 20.81 -11.05 -9.83
CA GLY A 53 20.10 -12.28 -9.49
C GLY A 53 19.61 -13.03 -10.74
N THR A 54 18.45 -13.67 -10.60
CA THR A 54 17.79 -14.43 -11.68
C THR A 54 16.32 -14.07 -11.71
N ASP A 55 15.59 -14.43 -12.78
CA ASP A 55 14.16 -14.21 -12.90
C ASP A 55 13.35 -14.87 -11.76
N SER A 56 13.84 -15.97 -11.19
CA SER A 56 13.21 -16.62 -10.04
C SER A 56 13.61 -16.03 -8.68
N ASN A 57 14.70 -15.27 -8.63
CA ASN A 57 15.21 -14.65 -7.42
C ASN A 57 15.91 -13.32 -7.75
N PRO A 58 15.15 -12.28 -8.14
CA PRO A 58 15.71 -10.98 -8.43
C PRO A 58 16.33 -10.34 -7.19
N ILE A 59 17.40 -9.58 -7.37
CA ILE A 59 18.06 -8.87 -6.27
C ILE A 59 17.26 -7.62 -5.90
N THR A 60 17.23 -7.29 -4.62
CA THR A 60 16.70 -6.00 -4.15
C THR A 60 17.52 -4.86 -4.74
N PRO A 61 16.90 -3.84 -5.34
CA PRO A 61 17.60 -2.67 -5.86
C PRO A 61 18.44 -1.97 -4.78
N GLY A 62 19.60 -1.45 -5.15
CA GLY A 62 20.40 -0.63 -4.25
C GLY A 62 19.93 0.83 -4.30
N ASP A 63 19.95 1.47 -3.14
CA ASP A 63 19.69 2.91 -3.00
C ASP A 63 21.02 3.68 -3.07
N THR A 64 21.43 4.04 -4.27
CA THR A 64 22.61 4.85 -4.53
C THR A 64 22.38 5.77 -5.73
N VAL A 65 23.07 6.91 -5.79
CA VAL A 65 22.97 7.87 -6.90
C VAL A 65 23.18 7.20 -8.27
N VAL A 66 24.13 6.27 -8.38
CA VAL A 66 24.39 5.53 -9.62
C VAL A 66 23.23 4.62 -9.99
N ARG A 67 22.60 3.97 -9.00
CA ARG A 67 21.45 3.07 -9.23
C ARG A 67 20.19 3.84 -9.62
N GLU A 68 20.02 5.02 -9.09
CA GLU A 68 18.93 5.92 -9.49
C GLU A 68 19.03 6.28 -10.97
N PHE A 69 20.21 6.70 -11.44
CA PHE A 69 20.43 6.96 -12.86
C PHE A 69 20.16 5.74 -13.74
N TYR A 70 20.61 4.54 -13.34
CA TYR A 70 20.40 3.32 -14.12
C TYR A 70 18.94 2.85 -14.13
N THR A 71 18.09 3.38 -13.27
CA THR A 71 16.67 3.03 -13.29
C THR A 71 16.00 3.41 -14.61
N TYR A 72 16.37 4.53 -15.21
CA TYR A 72 15.82 4.98 -16.48
C TYR A 72 16.31 4.18 -17.69
N ASP A 73 17.49 3.57 -17.62
CA ASP A 73 18.11 2.89 -18.76
C ASP A 73 17.27 1.73 -19.31
N ASP A 74 16.51 1.05 -18.46
CA ASP A 74 15.70 -0.11 -18.82
C ASP A 74 14.18 0.07 -18.60
N LEU A 75 13.71 1.27 -18.26
CA LEU A 75 12.28 1.58 -18.29
C LEU A 75 11.77 1.64 -19.73
N ILE A 76 10.62 1.04 -19.99
CA ILE A 76 10.01 0.97 -21.32
C ILE A 76 8.79 1.85 -21.46
N ALA A 77 8.07 2.06 -20.37
CA ALA A 77 6.83 2.82 -20.36
C ALA A 77 6.53 3.36 -18.96
N ALA A 78 5.73 4.42 -18.87
CA ALA A 78 5.23 4.96 -17.62
C ALA A 78 3.79 5.44 -17.76
N LYS A 79 2.98 5.23 -16.71
CA LYS A 79 1.59 5.68 -16.62
C LYS A 79 1.42 6.63 -15.45
N ARG A 80 0.74 7.74 -15.70
CA ARG A 80 0.46 8.75 -14.67
C ARG A 80 -0.44 8.16 -13.58
N VAL A 81 -0.07 8.38 -12.32
CA VAL A 81 -0.86 8.06 -11.15
C VAL A 81 -1.64 9.30 -10.74
N GLN A 82 -2.96 9.18 -10.64
CA GLN A 82 -3.85 10.27 -10.25
C GLN A 82 -4.33 10.07 -8.81
N SER A 83 -4.92 11.09 -8.19
CA SER A 83 -5.47 11.00 -6.84
C SER A 83 -6.56 9.94 -6.69
N THR A 84 -7.31 9.64 -7.77
CA THR A 84 -8.30 8.56 -7.82
C THR A 84 -7.70 7.16 -7.78
N ASP A 85 -6.42 7.05 -8.08
CA ASP A 85 -5.66 5.80 -8.09
C ASP A 85 -4.98 5.54 -6.74
N THR A 86 -5.25 6.38 -5.73
CA THR A 86 -4.67 6.29 -4.40
C THR A 86 -5.72 6.06 -3.32
N SER A 87 -5.37 5.32 -2.27
CA SER A 87 -6.20 5.14 -1.09
C SER A 87 -5.36 4.85 0.13
N PHE A 88 -5.80 5.32 1.30
CA PHE A 88 -5.30 4.79 2.55
C PHE A 88 -5.75 3.35 2.70
N VAL A 89 -4.85 2.51 3.17
CA VAL A 89 -5.15 1.09 3.40
C VAL A 89 -4.64 0.65 4.77
N ILE A 90 -5.22 -0.45 5.24
CA ILE A 90 -4.82 -1.15 6.46
C ILE A 90 -4.66 -2.64 6.16
N PRO A 91 -3.91 -3.40 6.96
CA PRO A 91 -3.83 -4.85 6.79
C PRO A 91 -5.21 -5.50 6.78
N ARG A 92 -5.47 -6.36 5.79
CA ARG A 92 -6.75 -7.04 5.67
C ARG A 92 -6.87 -8.18 6.67
N ARG A 93 -7.91 -8.14 7.48
CA ARG A 93 -8.21 -9.15 8.51
C ARG A 93 -9.66 -9.60 8.33
N ASN A 94 -9.86 -10.73 7.66
CA ASN A 94 -11.21 -11.27 7.46
C ASN A 94 -11.73 -11.88 8.75
N TRP A 95 -13.02 -11.68 9.03
CA TRP A 95 -13.68 -12.45 10.06
C TRP A 95 -13.75 -13.93 9.67
N THR A 96 -13.46 -14.80 10.61
CA THR A 96 -13.49 -16.26 10.43
C THR A 96 -14.02 -16.90 11.70
N SER A 97 -15.04 -17.74 11.57
CA SER A 97 -15.63 -18.47 12.69
C SER A 97 -14.59 -19.36 13.39
N GLY A 98 -14.62 -19.40 14.72
CA GLY A 98 -13.69 -20.17 15.54
C GLY A 98 -12.36 -19.47 15.83
N THR A 99 -12.19 -18.23 15.42
CA THR A 99 -11.00 -17.41 15.69
C THR A 99 -11.17 -16.60 16.97
N VAL A 100 -10.08 -16.47 17.75
CA VAL A 100 -10.02 -15.52 18.86
C VAL A 100 -9.45 -14.20 18.35
N TYR A 101 -10.23 -13.12 18.45
CA TYR A 101 -9.80 -11.79 18.10
C TYR A 101 -9.28 -11.04 19.32
N ASP A 102 -8.30 -10.16 19.10
CA ASP A 102 -7.86 -9.23 20.13
C ASP A 102 -8.92 -8.15 20.34
N ILE A 103 -8.88 -7.50 21.48
CA ILE A 103 -9.71 -6.32 21.73
C ILE A 103 -8.91 -5.05 21.44
N TYR A 104 -9.59 -3.94 21.18
CA TYR A 104 -8.97 -2.62 21.28
C TYR A 104 -8.56 -2.37 22.74
N ARG A 105 -7.30 -1.93 22.94
CA ARG A 105 -6.78 -1.44 24.22
C ARG A 105 -5.90 -0.23 24.00
N HIS A 106 -5.99 0.71 24.95
CA HIS A 106 -5.20 1.95 24.92
C HIS A 106 -3.76 1.76 25.42
N ASP A 107 -3.46 0.64 26.08
CA ASP A 107 -2.28 0.42 26.90
C ASP A 107 -1.40 -0.77 26.46
N TYR A 108 -1.57 -1.27 25.22
CA TYR A 108 -0.67 -2.29 24.70
C TYR A 108 0.78 -1.81 24.72
N GLY A 109 1.67 -2.64 25.29
CA GLY A 109 3.10 -2.36 25.44
C GLY A 109 3.47 -1.61 26.72
N GLU A 110 2.50 -1.07 27.47
CA GLU A 110 2.75 -0.48 28.77
C GLU A 110 3.11 -1.56 29.82
N PHE A 111 3.88 -1.18 30.82
CA PHE A 111 4.19 -2.10 31.93
C PHE A 111 2.93 -2.36 32.75
N GLN A 112 2.69 -3.64 33.07
CA GLN A 112 1.64 -4.00 34.00
C GLN A 112 1.94 -3.41 35.40
N THR A 113 0.89 -2.97 36.07
CA THR A 113 1.00 -2.41 37.42
C THR A 113 1.77 -3.37 38.34
N GLY A 114 2.83 -2.88 38.97
CA GLY A 114 3.68 -3.66 39.87
C GLY A 114 4.72 -4.56 39.19
N SER A 115 4.87 -4.49 37.87
CA SER A 115 5.89 -5.21 37.10
C SER A 115 6.83 -4.27 36.36
N THR A 116 8.12 -4.59 36.32
CA THR A 116 9.13 -3.87 35.52
C THR A 116 9.54 -4.64 34.26
N SER A 117 9.02 -5.85 34.06
CA SER A 117 9.38 -6.74 32.94
C SER A 117 8.17 -7.22 32.12
N THR A 118 6.99 -7.26 32.75
CA THR A 118 5.77 -7.73 32.09
C THR A 118 5.01 -6.55 31.48
N ARG A 119 4.70 -6.65 30.19
CA ARG A 119 3.93 -5.64 29.46
C ARG A 119 2.51 -6.15 29.17
N VAL A 120 1.58 -5.22 28.99
CA VAL A 120 0.24 -5.52 28.47
C VAL A 120 0.38 -6.02 27.04
N THR A 121 -0.13 -7.21 26.78
CA THR A 121 -0.13 -7.85 25.46
C THR A 121 -1.54 -8.26 25.07
N SER A 122 -1.79 -8.42 23.77
CA SER A 122 -3.02 -8.99 23.26
C SER A 122 -3.05 -10.52 23.37
N ASN A 123 -4.18 -11.15 23.04
CA ASN A 123 -4.28 -12.61 22.98
C ASN A 123 -3.35 -13.19 21.88
N SER A 124 -3.12 -12.48 20.80
CA SER A 124 -2.16 -12.84 19.75
C SER A 124 -0.70 -12.63 20.15
N GLY A 125 -0.44 -12.02 21.32
CA GLY A 125 0.90 -11.68 21.80
C GLY A 125 1.44 -10.34 21.29
N ALA A 126 0.65 -9.56 20.53
CA ALA A 126 1.06 -8.24 20.07
C ALA A 126 1.26 -7.26 21.23
N THR A 127 2.30 -6.45 21.14
CA THR A 127 2.67 -5.41 22.12
C THR A 127 2.35 -4.01 21.62
N THR A 128 1.82 -3.86 20.42
CA THR A 128 1.32 -2.60 19.90
C THR A 128 -0.11 -2.78 19.40
N LEU A 129 -0.90 -1.71 19.40
CA LEU A 129 -2.30 -1.77 18.98
C LEU A 129 -2.45 -2.24 17.52
N PHE A 130 -1.64 -1.74 16.61
CA PHE A 130 -1.83 -2.01 15.19
C PHE A 130 -1.29 -3.37 14.73
N ASP A 131 -0.47 -4.04 15.54
CA ASP A 131 -0.10 -5.44 15.34
C ASP A 131 -1.20 -6.40 15.84
N ALA A 132 -2.00 -5.97 16.81
CA ALA A 132 -3.10 -6.76 17.37
C ALA A 132 -4.25 -6.96 16.38
N THR A 133 -4.92 -8.12 16.43
CA THR A 133 -6.01 -8.50 15.51
C THR A 133 -7.38 -7.99 16.01
N PHE A 134 -7.49 -6.68 16.28
CA PHE A 134 -8.62 -6.07 16.97
C PHE A 134 -9.72 -5.53 16.03
N TYR A 135 -9.63 -5.74 14.73
CA TYR A 135 -10.66 -5.39 13.76
C TYR A 135 -10.80 -6.46 12.69
N VAL A 136 -11.96 -6.51 12.05
CA VAL A 136 -12.28 -7.52 11.04
C VAL A 136 -13.05 -6.92 9.86
N LEU A 137 -12.85 -7.53 8.68
CA LEU A 137 -13.69 -7.36 7.49
C LEU A 137 -14.63 -8.54 7.39
N THR A 138 -15.94 -8.27 7.35
CA THR A 138 -16.97 -9.31 7.22
C THR A 138 -17.28 -9.67 5.77
N SER A 139 -18.05 -10.74 5.60
CA SER A 139 -18.56 -11.18 4.29
C SER A 139 -19.38 -10.11 3.56
N ALA A 140 -20.10 -9.27 4.33
CA ALA A 140 -20.86 -8.12 3.84
C ALA A 140 -19.99 -6.88 3.52
N ARG A 141 -18.65 -6.99 3.62
CA ARG A 141 -17.69 -5.88 3.42
C ARG A 141 -17.80 -4.76 4.45
N ASN A 142 -18.37 -5.04 5.60
CA ASN A 142 -18.36 -4.14 6.75
C ASN A 142 -17.09 -4.35 7.57
N VAL A 143 -16.55 -3.27 8.11
CA VAL A 143 -15.39 -3.30 9.01
C VAL A 143 -15.86 -3.02 10.42
N TYR A 144 -15.49 -3.90 11.34
CA TYR A 144 -15.83 -3.79 12.75
C TYR A 144 -14.58 -3.83 13.61
N LYS A 145 -14.58 -3.01 14.66
CA LYS A 145 -13.54 -3.01 15.70
C LYS A 145 -14.04 -3.83 16.90
N CYS A 146 -13.23 -4.77 17.36
CA CYS A 146 -13.53 -5.59 18.53
C CYS A 146 -13.25 -4.79 19.81
N LEU A 147 -14.26 -4.58 20.62
CA LEU A 147 -14.16 -3.91 21.92
C LEU A 147 -14.09 -4.90 23.09
N ASP A 148 -14.73 -6.06 22.95
CA ASP A 148 -14.71 -7.12 23.95
C ASP A 148 -14.77 -8.50 23.26
N ASN A 149 -13.93 -9.42 23.66
CA ASN A 149 -13.79 -10.75 23.08
C ASN A 149 -14.26 -11.87 24.04
N ASN A 150 -15.19 -11.57 24.92
CA ASN A 150 -15.74 -12.53 25.90
C ASN A 150 -14.62 -13.29 26.66
N GLY A 151 -13.63 -12.55 27.21
CA GLY A 151 -12.53 -13.16 27.99
C GLY A 151 -11.53 -13.99 27.17
N GLY A 152 -11.49 -13.83 25.83
CA GLY A 152 -10.62 -14.60 24.93
C GLY A 152 -11.29 -15.86 24.39
N ALA A 153 -12.59 -15.94 24.41
CA ALA A 153 -13.34 -17.02 23.77
C ALA A 153 -13.26 -16.90 22.22
N THR A 154 -13.54 -17.98 21.51
CA THR A 154 -13.61 -17.97 20.04
C THR A 154 -14.85 -17.25 19.55
N SER A 155 -14.72 -16.40 18.54
CA SER A 155 -15.87 -15.78 17.86
C SER A 155 -16.53 -16.80 16.92
N THR A 156 -17.84 -16.96 17.04
CA THR A 156 -18.64 -17.91 16.24
C THR A 156 -19.81 -17.25 15.51
N ASP A 157 -20.08 -15.98 15.82
CA ASP A 157 -21.17 -15.20 15.24
C ASP A 157 -20.63 -13.93 14.57
N GLU A 158 -20.77 -13.86 13.23
CA GLU A 158 -20.24 -12.74 12.43
C GLU A 158 -21.01 -11.46 12.75
N PRO A 159 -20.35 -10.33 13.09
CA PRO A 159 -21.05 -9.09 13.36
C PRO A 159 -21.74 -8.55 12.10
N THR A 160 -22.97 -8.07 12.27
CA THR A 160 -23.80 -7.55 11.20
C THR A 160 -24.45 -6.20 11.56
N GLY A 161 -24.94 -5.49 10.53
CA GLY A 161 -25.59 -4.18 10.67
C GLY A 161 -24.60 -3.01 10.78
N THR A 162 -25.15 -1.80 10.76
CA THR A 162 -24.41 -0.53 10.74
C THR A 162 -24.75 0.37 11.93
N SER A 163 -25.06 -0.24 13.09
CA SER A 163 -25.45 0.48 14.30
C SER A 163 -24.38 1.45 14.77
N THR A 164 -24.78 2.64 15.17
CA THR A 164 -23.92 3.62 15.84
C THR A 164 -23.56 3.25 17.28
N SER A 165 -24.30 2.33 17.88
CA SER A 165 -24.05 1.76 19.22
C SER A 165 -23.16 0.52 19.10
N VAL A 166 -22.61 0.07 20.24
CA VAL A 166 -21.91 -1.21 20.34
C VAL A 166 -22.88 -2.35 20.00
N ILE A 167 -22.43 -3.28 19.16
CA ILE A 167 -23.18 -4.47 18.75
C ILE A 167 -22.65 -5.63 19.60
N THR A 168 -23.55 -6.36 20.25
CA THR A 168 -23.19 -7.60 20.96
C THR A 168 -23.73 -8.78 20.14
N THR A 169 -22.84 -9.68 19.75
CA THR A 169 -23.16 -10.92 19.03
C THR A 169 -23.55 -12.04 20.00
N SER A 170 -24.13 -13.15 19.50
CA SER A 170 -24.63 -14.24 20.33
C SER A 170 -23.51 -15.01 21.07
N ASP A 171 -22.26 -14.80 20.68
CA ASP A 171 -21.05 -15.30 21.32
C ASP A 171 -20.47 -14.34 22.39
N ASP A 172 -21.25 -13.32 22.78
CA ASP A 172 -20.92 -12.28 23.74
C ASP A 172 -19.72 -11.39 23.34
N TYR A 173 -19.28 -11.42 22.07
CA TYR A 173 -18.36 -10.43 21.55
C TYR A 173 -19.04 -9.07 21.43
N LYS A 174 -18.28 -7.99 21.65
CA LYS A 174 -18.75 -6.62 21.45
C LYS A 174 -17.97 -5.95 20.33
N TRP A 175 -18.71 -5.51 19.33
CA TRP A 175 -18.18 -4.91 18.11
C TRP A 175 -18.64 -3.48 17.95
N LYS A 176 -17.77 -2.64 17.39
CA LYS A 176 -18.11 -1.31 16.92
C LYS A 176 -18.03 -1.30 15.41
N TYR A 177 -19.13 -1.00 14.74
CA TYR A 177 -19.13 -0.75 13.29
C TYR A 177 -18.29 0.49 12.98
N MET A 178 -17.45 0.42 11.98
CA MET A 178 -16.55 1.51 11.57
C MET A 178 -16.96 2.09 10.22
N TYR A 179 -17.00 1.27 9.17
CA TYR A 179 -17.38 1.66 7.80
C TYR A 179 -17.66 0.42 6.94
N THR A 180 -18.19 0.67 5.73
CA THR A 180 -18.39 -0.35 4.70
C THR A 180 -17.51 -0.03 3.49
N LEU A 181 -16.81 -1.03 2.94
CA LEU A 181 -16.06 -0.87 1.69
C LEU A 181 -17.02 -0.63 0.52
N SER A 182 -16.90 0.49 -0.16
CA SER A 182 -17.63 0.75 -1.41
C SER A 182 -17.22 -0.21 -2.53
N ALA A 183 -18.04 -0.34 -3.57
CA ALA A 183 -17.71 -1.16 -4.73
C ALA A 183 -16.39 -0.74 -5.40
N ALA A 184 -16.13 0.56 -5.50
CA ALA A 184 -14.87 1.09 -6.04
C ALA A 184 -13.67 0.72 -5.16
N GLN A 185 -13.80 0.83 -3.83
CA GLN A 185 -12.73 0.42 -2.91
C GLN A 185 -12.46 -1.10 -2.97
N GLN A 186 -13.49 -1.91 -3.15
CA GLN A 186 -13.34 -3.35 -3.31
C GLN A 186 -12.61 -3.69 -4.63
N SER A 187 -12.97 -3.05 -5.73
CA SER A 187 -12.33 -3.27 -7.03
C SER A 187 -10.86 -2.82 -7.03
N ASN A 188 -10.61 -1.60 -6.56
CA ASN A 188 -9.34 -0.95 -6.77
C ASN A 188 -8.34 -1.18 -5.64
N PHE A 189 -8.80 -1.24 -4.36
CA PHE A 189 -7.92 -1.19 -3.19
C PHE A 189 -8.09 -2.36 -2.22
N LEU A 190 -8.80 -3.42 -2.61
CA LEU A 190 -8.82 -4.66 -1.86
C LEU A 190 -7.84 -5.64 -2.49
N SER A 191 -6.90 -6.14 -1.68
CA SER A 191 -5.95 -7.18 -2.06
C SER A 191 -6.04 -8.37 -1.10
N THR A 192 -5.14 -9.33 -1.24
CA THR A 192 -5.00 -10.44 -0.26
C THR A 192 -4.62 -9.90 1.12
N ASP A 193 -3.73 -8.90 1.18
CA ASP A 193 -3.05 -8.47 2.40
C ASP A 193 -3.56 -7.12 2.92
N PHE A 194 -4.18 -6.28 2.06
CA PHE A 194 -4.62 -4.93 2.40
C PHE A 194 -6.06 -4.67 1.99
N MET A 195 -6.71 -3.76 2.72
CA MET A 195 -8.04 -3.22 2.42
C MET A 195 -8.07 -1.71 2.62
N ALA A 196 -8.89 -1.01 1.83
CA ALA A 196 -9.07 0.43 1.97
C ALA A 196 -9.62 0.80 3.35
N VAL A 197 -9.17 1.93 3.89
CA VAL A 197 -9.79 2.59 5.03
C VAL A 197 -10.38 3.93 4.60
N THR A 198 -11.64 4.17 4.97
CA THR A 198 -12.35 5.39 4.56
C THR A 198 -12.04 6.53 5.52
N THR A 199 -11.63 7.68 4.98
CA THR A 199 -11.42 8.91 5.75
C THR A 199 -12.75 9.58 6.10
N ASN A 200 -12.74 10.49 7.08
CA ASN A 200 -13.93 11.26 7.44
C ASN A 200 -14.45 12.14 6.29
N ALA A 201 -13.56 12.64 5.43
CA ALA A 201 -13.92 13.44 4.26
C ALA A 201 -14.69 12.63 3.21
N ASN A 202 -14.47 11.32 3.13
CA ASN A 202 -15.08 10.41 2.17
C ASN A 202 -16.08 9.44 2.81
N ALA A 203 -16.56 9.76 4.03
CA ALA A 203 -17.45 8.90 4.80
C ALA A 203 -18.82 8.77 4.12
N ALA A 204 -19.25 7.52 3.91
CA ALA A 204 -20.64 7.22 3.54
C ALA A 204 -21.61 7.53 4.70
N THR A 205 -22.92 7.53 4.44
CA THR A 205 -23.96 7.89 5.41
C THR A 205 -23.83 7.13 6.73
N ASP A 206 -23.68 5.81 6.70
CA ASP A 206 -23.60 5.00 7.91
C ASP A 206 -22.34 5.32 8.73
N GLN A 207 -21.20 5.50 8.07
CA GLN A 207 -19.96 5.93 8.73
C GLN A 207 -20.12 7.35 9.31
N SER A 208 -20.73 8.28 8.57
CA SER A 208 -20.98 9.64 9.05
C SER A 208 -21.85 9.64 10.30
N ASN A 209 -22.86 8.76 10.38
CA ASN A 209 -23.68 8.58 11.59
C ASN A 209 -22.85 8.06 12.77
N VAL A 210 -21.92 7.14 12.53
CA VAL A 210 -21.01 6.61 13.55
C VAL A 210 -20.06 7.70 14.05
N ILE A 211 -19.51 8.51 13.15
CA ILE A 211 -18.66 9.66 13.49
C ILE A 211 -19.43 10.65 14.38
N ALA A 212 -20.65 11.01 13.99
CA ALA A 212 -21.50 11.93 14.74
C ALA A 212 -21.91 11.39 16.12
N ALA A 213 -22.01 10.07 16.29
CA ALA A 213 -22.35 9.41 17.53
C ALA A 213 -21.15 9.10 18.43
N ALA A 214 -19.93 9.35 17.97
CA ALA A 214 -18.71 9.18 18.77
C ALA A 214 -18.68 10.23 19.89
N VAL A 215 -18.20 9.82 21.06
CA VAL A 215 -18.10 10.70 22.24
C VAL A 215 -16.70 10.55 22.82
N ASP A 216 -15.97 11.66 22.87
CA ASP A 216 -14.61 11.69 23.40
C ASP A 216 -14.58 11.27 24.88
N GLY A 217 -13.67 10.35 25.22
CA GLY A 217 -13.53 9.80 26.55
C GLY A 217 -14.76 9.01 27.06
N ALA A 218 -15.66 8.56 26.18
CA ALA A 218 -16.72 7.64 26.57
C ALA A 218 -16.14 6.24 26.84
N LEU A 219 -16.69 5.59 27.87
CA LEU A 219 -16.27 4.27 28.31
C LEU A 219 -17.26 3.21 27.79
N ASP A 220 -16.74 2.19 27.09
CA ASP A 220 -17.58 1.14 26.51
C ASP A 220 -17.38 -0.22 27.19
N VAL A 221 -16.18 -0.49 27.70
CA VAL A 221 -15.79 -1.80 28.24
C VAL A 221 -14.97 -1.68 29.50
N ILE A 222 -15.30 -2.53 30.48
CA ILE A 222 -14.51 -2.77 31.69
C ILE A 222 -14.18 -4.27 31.75
N LYS A 223 -12.91 -4.62 31.84
CA LYS A 223 -12.46 -6.01 31.95
C LYS A 223 -12.26 -6.38 33.40
N ILE A 224 -12.55 -7.64 33.72
CA ILE A 224 -12.22 -8.22 35.03
C ILE A 224 -10.76 -8.67 34.97
N LYS A 225 -9.85 -7.98 35.69
CA LYS A 225 -8.45 -8.34 35.80
C LYS A 225 -8.26 -9.39 36.93
N SER A 226 -8.94 -9.18 38.04
CA SER A 226 -9.04 -10.15 39.13
C SER A 226 -10.51 -10.18 39.62
N ALA A 227 -11.06 -11.38 39.71
CA ALA A 227 -12.44 -11.55 40.16
C ALA A 227 -12.67 -11.30 41.64
N GLY A 228 -11.61 -11.33 42.43
CA GLY A 228 -11.70 -11.28 43.92
C GLY A 228 -12.43 -12.48 44.51
N SER A 229 -12.76 -12.39 45.80
CA SER A 229 -13.48 -13.45 46.50
C SER A 229 -14.22 -12.92 47.73
N GLY A 230 -15.12 -13.74 48.30
CA GLY A 230 -15.81 -13.47 49.56
C GLY A 230 -16.96 -12.49 49.51
N GLY A 231 -17.31 -11.99 48.30
CA GLY A 231 -18.38 -11.04 48.13
C GLY A 231 -19.79 -11.63 48.27
N THR A 232 -20.73 -10.83 48.74
CA THR A 232 -22.15 -11.17 48.71
C THR A 232 -22.62 -11.27 47.25
N ASN A 233 -23.31 -12.36 46.88
CA ASN A 233 -23.88 -12.55 45.56
C ASN A 233 -24.98 -11.52 45.24
N GLY A 234 -24.99 -11.03 44.02
CA GLY A 234 -25.98 -10.07 43.56
C GLY A 234 -25.46 -9.24 42.38
N THR A 235 -26.34 -8.43 41.79
CA THR A 235 -25.99 -7.42 40.82
C THR A 235 -26.08 -6.04 41.44
N PHE A 236 -24.96 -5.36 41.55
CA PHE A 236 -24.84 -4.04 42.18
C PHE A 236 -24.76 -2.97 41.11
N THR A 237 -25.71 -2.05 41.13
CA THR A 237 -25.92 -1.01 40.11
C THR A 237 -25.54 0.38 40.62
N GLY A 238 -25.39 1.35 39.71
CA GLY A 238 -25.11 2.75 40.07
C GLY A 238 -23.70 3.00 40.57
N ILE A 239 -22.75 2.10 40.29
CA ILE A 239 -21.36 2.27 40.69
C ILE A 239 -20.71 3.32 39.79
N ALA A 240 -20.36 4.47 40.36
CA ALA A 240 -19.70 5.53 39.60
C ALA A 240 -18.31 5.13 39.19
N ILE A 241 -18.00 5.30 37.91
CA ILE A 241 -16.64 5.17 37.37
C ILE A 241 -15.88 6.47 37.68
N ARG A 242 -14.77 6.37 38.39
CA ARG A 242 -13.95 7.52 38.79
C ARG A 242 -12.82 7.76 37.83
N GLY A 243 -12.42 9.00 37.65
CA GLY A 243 -11.36 9.45 36.77
C GLY A 243 -11.42 10.97 36.61
N ASP A 244 -10.83 11.46 35.54
CA ASP A 244 -10.86 12.90 35.14
C ASP A 244 -12.12 13.28 34.33
N GLY A 245 -12.83 12.28 33.77
CA GLY A 245 -14.09 12.48 33.09
C GLY A 245 -15.31 12.51 34.04
N SER A 246 -16.50 12.47 33.48
CA SER A 246 -17.74 12.58 34.25
C SER A 246 -18.89 11.69 33.74
N GLY A 247 -19.81 11.34 34.64
CA GLY A 247 -21.06 10.68 34.30
C GLY A 247 -20.98 9.18 33.99
N GLY A 248 -19.79 8.56 34.04
CA GLY A 248 -19.62 7.11 33.83
C GLY A 248 -20.22 6.29 35.01
N ILE A 249 -21.02 5.30 34.68
CA ILE A 249 -21.64 4.40 35.66
C ILE A 249 -21.57 2.96 35.18
N CYS A 250 -21.27 2.03 36.07
CA CYS A 250 -21.29 0.60 35.76
C CYS A 250 -22.16 -0.19 36.76
N SER A 251 -22.50 -1.41 36.38
CA SER A 251 -23.01 -2.46 37.26
C SER A 251 -22.03 -3.61 37.34
N VAL A 252 -21.96 -4.25 38.53
CA VAL A 252 -21.06 -5.39 38.79
C VAL A 252 -21.93 -6.54 39.30
N THR A 253 -21.77 -7.71 38.70
CA THR A 253 -22.43 -8.94 39.16
C THR A 253 -21.39 -9.81 39.91
N VAL A 254 -21.75 -10.21 41.13
CA VAL A 254 -21.02 -11.12 41.97
C VAL A 254 -21.78 -12.44 42.08
N SER A 255 -21.14 -13.54 41.74
CA SER A 255 -21.68 -14.90 41.88
C SER A 255 -20.59 -15.85 42.38
N GLY A 256 -20.97 -16.75 43.30
CA GLY A 256 -20.01 -17.60 43.97
C GLY A 256 -18.97 -16.84 44.81
N GLY A 257 -19.33 -15.61 45.25
CA GLY A 257 -18.42 -14.75 46.01
C GLY A 257 -17.40 -13.95 45.16
N SER A 258 -17.42 -14.07 43.85
CA SER A 258 -16.44 -13.44 42.94
C SER A 258 -17.16 -12.60 41.90
N VAL A 259 -16.51 -11.58 41.36
CA VAL A 259 -17.05 -10.78 40.23
C VAL A 259 -17.09 -11.65 38.98
N THR A 260 -18.23 -11.79 38.37
CA THR A 260 -18.46 -12.58 37.15
C THR A 260 -18.80 -11.76 35.92
N ALA A 261 -19.38 -10.55 36.12
CA ALA A 261 -19.68 -9.65 35.01
C ALA A 261 -19.57 -8.18 35.42
N VAL A 262 -19.17 -7.35 34.49
CA VAL A 262 -19.20 -5.89 34.63
C VAL A 262 -19.80 -5.29 33.36
N THR A 263 -20.79 -4.40 33.54
CA THR A 263 -21.43 -3.74 32.41
C THR A 263 -21.41 -2.23 32.61
N VAL A 264 -20.95 -1.49 31.63
CA VAL A 264 -21.08 -0.03 31.60
C VAL A 264 -22.53 0.30 31.27
N THR A 265 -23.24 0.96 32.21
CA THR A 265 -24.65 1.34 32.04
C THR A 265 -24.80 2.77 31.53
N THR A 266 -23.83 3.64 31.86
CA THR A 266 -23.72 4.99 31.31
C THR A 266 -22.24 5.23 30.95
N ARG A 267 -22.01 5.59 29.70
CA ARG A 267 -20.63 5.66 29.15
C ARG A 267 -19.83 6.83 29.73
N GLY A 268 -20.50 7.91 30.14
CA GLY A 268 -19.84 9.15 30.53
C GLY A 268 -19.11 9.83 29.38
N THR A 269 -18.26 10.81 29.68
CA THR A 269 -17.51 11.59 28.69
C THR A 269 -16.24 12.18 29.31
N GLY A 270 -15.24 12.48 28.48
CA GLY A 270 -14.04 13.22 28.87
C GLY A 270 -13.02 12.42 29.70
N TYR A 271 -13.11 11.09 29.73
CA TYR A 271 -12.14 10.26 30.44
C TYR A 271 -10.86 10.07 29.64
N THR A 272 -9.73 10.42 30.25
CA THR A 272 -8.38 10.01 29.77
C THR A 272 -7.75 8.94 30.67
N PHE A 273 -8.25 8.84 31.90
CA PHE A 273 -8.04 7.67 32.80
C PHE A 273 -9.31 7.41 33.60
N ALA A 274 -9.52 6.14 33.98
CA ALA A 274 -10.69 5.76 34.76
C ALA A 274 -10.40 4.53 35.63
N THR A 275 -11.13 4.41 36.73
CA THR A 275 -11.00 3.28 37.65
C THR A 275 -12.32 2.95 38.35
N VAL A 276 -12.49 1.67 38.69
CA VAL A 276 -13.53 1.19 39.61
C VAL A 276 -12.83 0.31 40.65
N SER A 277 -12.81 0.77 41.88
CA SER A 277 -12.10 0.07 42.96
C SER A 277 -12.97 -1.00 43.64
N ASN A 278 -12.33 -2.01 44.24
CA ASN A 278 -12.99 -3.00 45.07
C ASN A 278 -13.87 -2.35 46.19
N ALA A 279 -13.34 -1.27 46.80
CA ALA A 279 -14.11 -0.55 47.84
C ALA A 279 -15.43 0.06 47.34
N GLN A 280 -15.48 0.53 46.11
CA GLN A 280 -16.73 1.03 45.51
C GLN A 280 -17.77 -0.09 45.30
N ILE A 281 -17.29 -1.28 44.88
CA ILE A 281 -18.16 -2.46 44.69
C ILE A 281 -18.72 -2.93 46.03
N VAL A 282 -17.85 -2.98 47.05
CA VAL A 282 -18.27 -3.30 48.43
C VAL A 282 -19.30 -2.30 48.97
N SER A 283 -19.04 -1.00 48.76
CA SER A 283 -19.94 0.07 49.17
C SER A 283 -21.33 0.03 48.47
N ALA A 284 -21.37 -0.53 47.27
CA ALA A 284 -22.59 -0.75 46.51
C ALA A 284 -23.41 -1.96 46.99
N GLY A 285 -22.85 -2.80 47.90
CA GLY A 285 -23.55 -3.91 48.53
C GLY A 285 -22.86 -5.27 48.42
N ALA A 286 -21.74 -5.41 47.69
CA ALA A 286 -20.96 -6.65 47.60
C ALA A 286 -20.13 -6.88 48.90
N THR A 287 -20.76 -6.89 50.04
CA THR A 287 -20.12 -6.99 51.35
C THR A 287 -19.19 -8.22 51.42
N GLY A 288 -17.98 -8.04 51.93
CA GLY A 288 -16.97 -9.11 52.07
C GLY A 288 -16.10 -9.32 50.80
N LEU A 289 -16.41 -8.72 49.67
CA LEU A 289 -15.58 -8.81 48.48
C LEU A 289 -14.17 -8.24 48.71
N SER A 290 -13.16 -9.02 48.40
CA SER A 290 -11.77 -8.64 48.54
C SER A 290 -10.95 -9.06 47.34
N GLY A 291 -9.99 -8.21 46.91
CA GLY A 291 -9.06 -8.51 45.83
C GLY A 291 -9.64 -8.43 44.42
N ALA A 292 -10.82 -7.84 44.26
CA ALA A 292 -11.34 -7.57 42.90
C ALA A 292 -10.57 -6.41 42.26
N GLU A 293 -10.08 -6.63 41.07
CA GLU A 293 -9.44 -5.61 40.22
C GLU A 293 -10.18 -5.53 38.88
N LEU A 294 -10.60 -4.33 38.53
CA LEU A 294 -11.25 -4.01 37.27
C LEU A 294 -10.35 -3.10 36.45
N ASP A 295 -10.33 -3.34 35.14
CA ASP A 295 -9.52 -2.62 34.17
C ASP A 295 -10.45 -1.89 33.19
N VAL A 296 -10.49 -0.57 33.29
CA VAL A 296 -11.34 0.27 32.44
C VAL A 296 -10.62 0.59 31.15
N ILE A 297 -11.18 0.21 30.02
CA ILE A 297 -10.58 0.46 28.72
C ILE A 297 -10.96 1.88 28.25
N ILE A 298 -9.94 2.73 28.08
CA ILE A 298 -10.10 4.10 27.59
C ILE A 298 -10.20 4.06 26.06
N GLY A 299 -11.18 4.75 25.50
CA GLY A 299 -11.36 4.86 24.05
C GLY A 299 -10.28 5.71 23.37
N PRO A 300 -10.20 5.70 22.03
CA PRO A 300 -9.34 6.60 21.28
C PRO A 300 -9.81 8.05 21.45
N LYS A 301 -8.94 9.01 21.17
CA LYS A 301 -9.29 10.43 21.14
C LYS A 301 -10.46 10.66 20.17
N GLY A 302 -11.47 11.40 20.61
CA GLY A 302 -12.72 11.58 19.89
C GLY A 302 -13.76 10.48 20.10
N GLY A 303 -13.39 9.36 20.71
CA GLY A 303 -14.24 8.21 20.95
C GLY A 303 -14.20 7.15 19.84
N HIS A 304 -14.76 5.98 20.12
CA HIS A 304 -14.81 4.89 19.17
C HIS A 304 -15.68 5.21 17.95
N GLY A 305 -15.08 5.18 16.76
CA GLY A 305 -15.71 5.47 15.47
C GLY A 305 -15.56 6.91 15.00
N ALA A 306 -14.85 7.77 15.75
CA ALA A 306 -14.63 9.17 15.39
C ALA A 306 -13.75 9.34 14.14
N ASN A 307 -12.75 8.48 13.98
CA ASN A 307 -11.83 8.51 12.83
C ASN A 307 -11.32 7.09 12.53
N ALA A 308 -11.92 6.45 11.55
CA ALA A 308 -11.57 5.07 11.18
C ALA A 308 -10.11 4.94 10.71
N GLN A 309 -9.58 5.93 9.98
CA GLN A 309 -8.21 5.93 9.50
C GLN A 309 -7.22 5.94 10.68
N GLU A 310 -7.37 6.85 11.62
CA GLU A 310 -6.51 6.94 12.81
C GLU A 310 -6.67 5.72 13.72
N GLU A 311 -7.91 5.29 13.96
CA GLU A 311 -8.22 4.21 14.91
C GLU A 311 -7.76 2.83 14.45
N LEU A 312 -7.65 2.60 13.13
CA LEU A 312 -7.29 1.30 12.56
C LEU A 312 -5.87 1.25 11.98
N GLY A 313 -5.11 2.35 12.06
CA GLY A 313 -3.71 2.39 11.62
C GLY A 313 -3.55 2.64 10.12
N GLY A 314 -4.34 3.55 9.54
CA GLY A 314 -4.31 3.91 8.13
C GLY A 314 -3.12 4.79 7.73
N PHE A 315 -1.90 4.37 8.06
CA PHE A 315 -0.65 5.01 7.66
C PHE A 315 0.05 4.28 6.50
N PHE A 316 -0.68 3.45 5.78
CA PHE A 316 -0.26 2.88 4.50
C PHE A 316 -1.03 3.57 3.37
N VAL A 317 -0.35 3.86 2.28
CA VAL A 317 -0.98 4.36 1.04
C VAL A 317 -0.79 3.35 -0.06
N MET A 318 -1.89 2.92 -0.67
CA MET A 318 -1.88 2.05 -1.85
C MET A 318 -2.08 2.90 -3.10
N LEU A 319 -1.20 2.71 -4.07
CA LEU A 319 -1.35 3.18 -5.43
C LEU A 319 -1.84 1.99 -6.28
N ASN A 320 -2.91 2.16 -7.04
CA ASN A 320 -3.42 1.14 -7.95
C ASN A 320 -3.38 1.68 -9.38
N THR A 321 -2.39 1.26 -10.15
CA THR A 321 -2.24 1.65 -11.54
C THR A 321 -2.65 0.50 -12.44
N SER A 322 -3.64 0.75 -13.29
CA SER A 322 -4.14 -0.22 -14.27
C SER A 322 -3.43 0.00 -15.60
N LEU A 323 -2.82 -1.03 -16.15
CA LEU A 323 -2.20 -1.03 -17.47
C LEU A 323 -3.07 -1.85 -18.44
N GLU A 324 -3.56 -1.21 -19.47
CA GLU A 324 -4.36 -1.88 -20.51
C GLU A 324 -3.47 -2.32 -21.66
N GLY A 325 -3.56 -3.59 -22.06
CA GLY A 325 -2.92 -4.10 -23.26
C GLY A 325 -3.55 -3.53 -24.52
N THR A 326 -2.85 -3.64 -25.64
CA THR A 326 -3.36 -3.19 -26.95
C THR A 326 -4.22 -4.29 -27.59
N GLU A 327 -5.52 -4.32 -27.33
CA GLU A 327 -6.46 -5.30 -27.93
C GLU A 327 -6.63 -5.16 -29.44
N SER A 328 -6.51 -3.95 -29.95
CA SER A 328 -6.50 -3.66 -31.38
C SER A 328 -5.57 -2.47 -31.65
N ALA A 329 -5.12 -2.34 -32.88
CA ALA A 329 -4.21 -1.26 -33.27
C ALA A 329 -4.64 0.10 -32.67
N ASN A 330 -3.80 0.65 -31.79
CA ASN A 330 -3.95 1.95 -31.10
C ASN A 330 -5.01 2.02 -29.98
N THR A 331 -5.47 0.92 -29.41
CA THR A 331 -6.23 0.93 -28.17
C THR A 331 -5.41 0.27 -27.06
N GLY A 332 -5.43 0.83 -25.87
CA GLY A 332 -4.61 0.41 -24.74
C GLY A 332 -3.50 1.40 -24.41
N ASP A 333 -2.79 1.12 -23.31
CA ASP A 333 -1.74 1.99 -22.79
C ASP A 333 -0.38 1.74 -23.46
N PHE A 334 0.02 0.46 -23.50
CA PHE A 334 1.33 0.04 -23.98
C PHE A 334 1.27 -1.33 -24.67
N SER A 335 2.22 -1.57 -25.59
CA SER A 335 2.41 -2.88 -26.21
C SER A 335 2.61 -3.98 -25.16
N ALA A 336 1.97 -5.11 -25.39
CA ALA A 336 2.02 -6.28 -24.49
C ALA A 336 3.00 -7.37 -24.96
N VAL A 337 3.88 -7.06 -25.92
CA VAL A 337 4.84 -8.04 -26.49
C VAL A 337 6.00 -8.36 -25.54
N ASN A 338 6.22 -7.52 -24.53
CA ASN A 338 7.32 -7.67 -23.57
C ASN A 338 6.79 -8.00 -22.17
N ASP A 339 7.51 -8.88 -21.49
CA ASP A 339 7.46 -8.97 -20.04
C ASP A 339 8.06 -7.71 -19.41
N PHE A 340 7.76 -7.47 -18.15
CA PHE A 340 8.52 -6.52 -17.36
C PHE A 340 8.92 -7.12 -16.00
N ARG A 341 10.05 -6.65 -15.47
CA ARG A 341 10.68 -7.14 -14.22
C ARG A 341 11.03 -6.03 -13.26
N LYS A 342 10.75 -4.78 -13.64
CA LYS A 342 11.02 -3.59 -12.83
C LYS A 342 9.77 -2.73 -12.75
N ILE A 343 9.51 -2.21 -11.56
CA ILE A 343 8.52 -1.18 -11.31
C ILE A 343 9.23 -0.01 -10.65
N ALA A 344 8.95 1.20 -11.07
CA ALA A 344 9.47 2.42 -10.47
C ALA A 344 8.37 3.45 -10.25
N LEU A 345 8.46 4.23 -9.18
CA LEU A 345 7.63 5.40 -8.95
C LEU A 345 8.48 6.65 -9.18
N LEU A 346 8.12 7.43 -10.18
CA LEU A 346 8.79 8.68 -10.57
C LEU A 346 7.94 9.87 -10.11
N ARG A 347 8.59 10.93 -9.63
CA ARG A 347 7.97 12.20 -9.29
C ARG A 347 8.52 13.31 -10.18
N ASP A 348 7.63 14.15 -10.70
CA ASP A 348 7.94 15.34 -11.49
C ASP A 348 8.90 15.11 -12.68
N PRO A 349 8.71 14.04 -13.47
CA PRO A 349 9.53 13.85 -14.65
C PRO A 349 9.28 14.96 -15.69
N THR A 350 10.32 15.30 -16.43
CA THR A 350 10.25 16.36 -17.46
C THR A 350 10.58 15.83 -18.85
N LYS A 351 10.16 16.58 -19.86
CA LYS A 351 10.61 16.47 -21.23
C LYS A 351 11.05 17.84 -21.75
N SER A 352 12.31 17.97 -22.14
CA SER A 352 12.89 19.25 -22.56
C SER A 352 12.63 20.36 -21.56
N ALA A 353 12.90 20.08 -20.28
CA ALA A 353 12.68 20.95 -19.12
C ALA A 353 11.20 21.36 -18.87
N SER A 354 10.25 20.74 -19.54
CA SER A 354 8.81 20.96 -19.30
C SER A 354 8.21 19.75 -18.59
N ALA A 355 7.29 19.98 -17.65
CA ALA A 355 6.59 18.90 -16.94
C ALA A 355 5.86 17.97 -17.91
N VAL A 356 6.00 16.67 -17.74
CA VAL A 356 5.22 15.68 -18.50
C VAL A 356 3.79 15.67 -17.95
N THR A 357 2.80 15.78 -18.83
CA THR A 357 1.38 15.87 -18.46
C THR A 357 0.51 14.78 -19.08
N SER A 358 1.06 13.99 -20.01
CA SER A 358 0.35 12.87 -20.64
C SER A 358 -0.03 11.79 -19.64
N ASN A 359 -1.11 11.06 -19.90
CA ASN A 359 -1.51 9.93 -19.04
C ASN A 359 -0.56 8.74 -19.19
N THR A 360 0.03 8.57 -20.37
CA THR A 360 1.01 7.54 -20.69
C THR A 360 2.24 8.18 -21.30
N ALA A 361 3.41 7.60 -21.07
CA ALA A 361 4.66 8.03 -21.69
C ALA A 361 5.48 6.82 -22.11
N ARG A 362 5.95 6.84 -23.37
CA ARG A 362 6.91 5.88 -23.88
C ARG A 362 8.31 6.24 -23.37
N LEU A 363 9.00 5.26 -22.83
CA LEU A 363 10.38 5.43 -22.32
C LEU A 363 11.43 4.71 -23.20
N THR A 364 10.99 3.96 -24.21
CA THR A 364 11.89 3.42 -25.24
C THR A 364 12.33 4.52 -26.20
N LYS A 365 13.51 4.37 -26.77
CA LYS A 365 13.91 5.04 -28.00
C LYS A 365 13.25 4.34 -29.19
N ALA A 366 13.14 5.04 -30.31
CA ALA A 366 12.63 4.43 -31.54
C ALA A 366 13.42 4.90 -32.78
N ILE A 367 13.50 4.00 -33.76
CA ILE A 367 14.12 4.27 -35.05
C ILE A 367 13.10 3.94 -36.15
N LYS A 368 12.84 4.89 -37.02
CA LYS A 368 12.10 4.64 -38.24
C LYS A 368 13.04 3.98 -39.24
N ILE A 369 12.74 2.77 -39.68
CA ILE A 369 13.50 2.04 -40.69
C ILE A 369 12.92 2.31 -42.07
N ALA A 370 13.78 2.55 -43.05
CA ALA A 370 13.39 2.75 -44.42
C ALA A 370 12.74 1.47 -45.01
N ALA A 371 11.70 1.65 -45.82
CA ALA A 371 11.03 0.55 -46.50
C ALA A 371 11.85 -0.09 -47.63
N SER A 372 12.89 0.58 -48.09
CA SER A 372 13.78 0.12 -49.17
C SER A 372 15.25 0.38 -48.79
N PRO A 373 16.14 -0.64 -48.79
CA PRO A 373 15.79 -2.05 -48.98
C PRO A 373 14.82 -2.58 -47.91
N THR A 374 14.03 -3.58 -48.23
CA THR A 374 13.11 -4.23 -47.27
C THR A 374 13.82 -4.61 -46.00
N PRO A 375 13.38 -4.11 -44.83
CA PRO A 375 14.02 -4.44 -43.57
C PRO A 375 13.84 -5.91 -43.22
N GLY A 376 14.80 -6.49 -42.49
CA GLY A 376 14.68 -7.79 -41.88
C GLY A 376 13.69 -7.74 -40.70
N THR A 377 13.30 -8.91 -40.20
CA THR A 377 12.47 -9.04 -39.02
C THR A 377 13.35 -9.12 -37.78
N PHE A 378 13.34 -8.05 -36.99
CA PHE A 378 14.03 -8.02 -35.70
C PHE A 378 13.29 -8.82 -34.64
N THR A 379 14.03 -9.48 -33.77
CA THR A 379 13.48 -10.30 -32.68
C THR A 379 13.52 -9.54 -31.35
N VAL A 380 12.44 -9.62 -30.58
CA VAL A 380 12.39 -9.04 -29.23
C VAL A 380 13.54 -9.59 -28.37
N ASP A 381 14.11 -8.77 -27.50
CA ASP A 381 15.25 -9.04 -26.61
C ASP A 381 16.61 -9.28 -27.30
N GLU A 382 16.67 -9.28 -28.63
CA GLU A 382 17.97 -9.36 -29.28
C GLU A 382 18.78 -8.08 -29.13
N GLU A 383 20.08 -8.22 -29.13
CA GLU A 383 21.00 -7.09 -29.27
C GLU A 383 21.01 -6.57 -30.70
N ILE A 384 20.97 -5.26 -30.83
CA ILE A 384 21.16 -4.55 -32.12
C ILE A 384 22.42 -3.70 -32.04
N ASN A 385 23.17 -3.66 -33.12
CA ASN A 385 24.34 -2.79 -33.24
C ASN A 385 24.34 -1.97 -34.53
N GLN A 386 25.06 -0.86 -34.49
CA GLN A 386 25.39 -0.03 -35.64
C GLN A 386 26.89 0.09 -35.70
N ALA A 387 27.53 -0.76 -36.51
CA ALA A 387 28.99 -0.91 -36.54
C ALA A 387 29.75 0.39 -36.83
N THR A 388 29.16 1.31 -37.61
CA THR A 388 29.80 2.59 -37.97
C THR A 388 29.88 3.55 -36.78
N THR A 389 28.90 3.56 -35.89
CA THR A 389 28.86 4.45 -34.72
C THR A 389 29.41 3.76 -33.47
N GLY A 390 29.37 2.43 -33.42
CA GLY A 390 29.61 1.64 -32.22
C GLY A 390 28.40 1.57 -31.27
N ALA A 391 27.21 2.10 -31.68
CA ALA A 391 26.02 2.05 -30.88
C ALA A 391 25.52 0.62 -30.72
N VAL A 392 25.07 0.29 -29.49
CA VAL A 392 24.48 -1.00 -29.11
C VAL A 392 23.19 -0.72 -28.37
N GLY A 393 22.16 -1.54 -28.60
CA GLY A 393 20.87 -1.48 -27.91
C GLY A 393 20.24 -2.85 -27.82
N LYS A 394 19.09 -2.91 -27.17
CA LYS A 394 18.24 -4.10 -27.05
C LYS A 394 16.87 -3.82 -27.65
N VAL A 395 16.39 -4.72 -28.50
CA VAL A 395 15.08 -4.63 -29.13
C VAL A 395 14.01 -4.83 -28.06
N VAL A 396 13.10 -3.87 -27.97
CA VAL A 396 11.88 -3.96 -27.17
C VAL A 396 10.71 -4.42 -28.02
N GLU A 397 10.59 -3.86 -29.24
CA GLU A 397 9.52 -4.21 -30.16
C GLU A 397 9.94 -3.91 -31.61
N TRP A 398 9.50 -4.73 -32.55
CA TRP A 398 9.56 -4.47 -33.97
C TRP A 398 8.17 -4.33 -34.58
N ASP A 399 7.75 -3.09 -34.84
CA ASP A 399 6.52 -2.80 -35.58
C ASP A 399 6.80 -2.90 -37.11
N SER A 400 6.59 -4.09 -37.64
CA SER A 400 6.78 -4.37 -39.06
C SER A 400 5.80 -3.66 -39.99
N THR A 401 4.65 -3.22 -39.46
CA THR A 401 3.62 -2.50 -40.21
C THR A 401 4.07 -1.08 -40.53
N ASN A 402 4.63 -0.42 -39.56
CA ASN A 402 5.12 0.95 -39.64
C ASN A 402 6.63 1.06 -39.84
N ASN A 403 7.37 -0.08 -39.83
CA ASN A 403 8.82 -0.15 -39.84
C ASN A 403 9.44 0.69 -38.70
N ILE A 404 8.96 0.50 -37.47
CA ILE A 404 9.49 1.18 -36.29
C ILE A 404 10.18 0.14 -35.41
N LEU A 405 11.45 0.40 -35.09
CA LEU A 405 12.26 -0.40 -34.16
C LEU A 405 12.33 0.32 -32.82
N TYR A 406 11.63 -0.22 -31.80
CA TYR A 406 11.71 0.27 -30.42
C TYR A 406 12.82 -0.44 -29.68
N TYR A 407 13.64 0.32 -28.96
CA TYR A 407 14.79 -0.23 -28.28
C TYR A 407 15.13 0.56 -27.00
N ILE A 408 15.93 -0.07 -26.15
CA ILE A 408 16.57 0.56 -25.01
C ILE A 408 18.09 0.43 -25.13
N GLN A 409 18.80 1.33 -24.43
CA GLN A 409 20.24 1.27 -24.25
C GLN A 409 20.52 1.24 -22.75
N THR A 410 21.30 0.28 -22.29
CA THR A 410 21.63 0.12 -20.88
C THR A 410 23.12 0.28 -20.66
N ARG A 411 23.51 0.98 -19.59
CA ARG A 411 24.92 1.20 -19.21
C ARG A 411 25.52 0.02 -18.41
N HIS A 412 24.72 -0.96 -18.06
CA HIS A 412 25.13 -2.04 -17.16
C HIS A 412 26.23 -2.94 -17.69
N ASN A 413 26.28 -3.14 -18.99
CA ASN A 413 27.25 -4.05 -19.65
C ASN A 413 28.45 -3.33 -20.24
N ASP A 414 28.56 -2.03 -20.08
CA ASP A 414 29.58 -1.17 -20.69
C ASP A 414 29.71 -1.33 -22.23
N ALA A 415 28.73 -1.99 -22.87
CA ALA A 415 28.69 -2.13 -24.32
C ALA A 415 28.03 -0.89 -24.96
N GLY A 416 28.52 -0.49 -26.12
CA GLY A 416 27.99 0.69 -26.83
C GLY A 416 28.21 2.00 -26.11
N VAL A 417 29.19 2.09 -25.23
CA VAL A 417 29.64 3.33 -24.60
C VAL A 417 30.91 3.86 -25.27
N ASP A 418 31.10 5.15 -25.23
CA ASP A 418 32.30 5.81 -25.72
C ASP A 418 33.45 5.78 -24.67
N SER A 419 34.53 6.46 -24.94
CA SER A 419 35.70 6.52 -24.04
C SER A 419 35.44 7.27 -22.73
N ASN A 420 34.36 8.02 -22.63
CA ASN A 420 33.95 8.72 -21.42
C ASN A 420 32.96 7.89 -20.58
N GLY A 421 32.45 6.76 -21.12
CA GLY A 421 31.39 5.95 -20.53
C GLY A 421 30.00 6.40 -20.90
N ASP A 422 29.85 7.33 -21.86
CA ASP A 422 28.55 7.78 -22.34
C ASP A 422 27.99 6.79 -23.37
N LEU A 423 26.66 6.58 -23.35
CA LEU A 423 25.98 5.74 -24.34
C LEU A 423 26.17 6.31 -25.75
N THR A 424 26.73 5.50 -26.64
CA THR A 424 26.87 5.88 -28.05
C THR A 424 25.52 5.82 -28.75
N ALA A 425 25.06 6.95 -29.29
CA ALA A 425 23.75 7.02 -29.95
C ALA A 425 23.80 6.34 -31.34
N PHE A 426 22.69 5.69 -31.71
CA PHE A 426 22.43 5.35 -33.12
C PHE A 426 22.27 6.64 -33.93
N ALA A 427 22.89 6.73 -35.09
CA ALA A 427 22.91 7.95 -35.88
C ALA A 427 23.04 7.72 -37.39
N GLY A 428 22.55 8.66 -38.17
CA GLY A 428 22.69 8.67 -39.64
C GLY A 428 21.95 7.50 -40.32
N ALA A 429 22.18 7.33 -41.62
CA ALA A 429 21.61 6.24 -42.41
C ALA A 429 22.51 4.99 -42.40
N ASN A 430 23.13 4.68 -41.26
CA ASN A 430 24.00 3.53 -41.09
C ASN A 430 23.19 2.27 -40.75
N VAL A 431 23.52 1.16 -41.38
CA VAL A 431 22.80 -0.11 -41.19
C VAL A 431 22.85 -0.56 -39.73
N ILE A 432 21.71 -0.94 -39.22
CA ILE A 432 21.52 -1.58 -37.94
C ILE A 432 21.39 -3.09 -38.18
N THR A 433 22.08 -3.88 -37.36
CA THR A 433 22.05 -5.34 -37.45
C THR A 433 21.59 -5.98 -36.16
N GLY A 434 20.58 -6.85 -36.22
CA GLY A 434 20.17 -7.73 -35.13
C GLY A 434 21.16 -8.88 -34.97
N GLN A 435 21.65 -9.10 -33.75
CA GLN A 435 22.72 -10.08 -33.50
C GLN A 435 22.17 -11.52 -33.38
N GLY A 436 20.89 -11.68 -33.04
CA GLY A 436 20.21 -12.99 -32.98
C GLY A 436 19.57 -13.39 -34.31
N SER A 437 18.78 -12.49 -34.88
CA SER A 437 18.02 -12.72 -36.11
C SER A 437 18.86 -12.55 -37.40
N SER A 438 19.96 -11.82 -37.32
CA SER A 438 20.71 -11.32 -38.48
C SER A 438 19.90 -10.36 -39.37
N ALA A 439 18.80 -9.81 -38.81
CA ALA A 439 18.00 -8.78 -39.48
C ALA A 439 18.81 -7.53 -39.70
N THR A 440 18.56 -6.86 -40.83
CA THR A 440 19.23 -5.58 -41.13
C THR A 440 18.17 -4.54 -41.44
N GLY A 441 18.42 -3.29 -41.05
CA GLY A 441 17.55 -2.16 -41.38
C GLY A 441 18.38 -0.88 -41.46
N THR A 442 18.02 0.00 -42.40
CA THR A 442 18.64 1.31 -42.56
C THR A 442 17.69 2.38 -42.01
N PRO A 443 18.13 3.24 -41.09
CA PRO A 443 17.30 4.34 -40.62
C PRO A 443 16.83 5.26 -41.74
N ASP A 444 15.56 5.60 -41.75
CA ASP A 444 14.99 6.59 -42.70
C ASP A 444 15.22 8.00 -42.17
N THR A 445 16.39 8.55 -42.46
CA THR A 445 16.76 9.90 -42.02
C THR A 445 15.99 11.02 -42.70
N SER A 446 15.13 10.70 -43.65
CA SER A 446 14.19 11.67 -44.27
C SER A 446 12.89 11.82 -43.43
N GLU A 447 12.59 10.85 -42.54
CA GLU A 447 11.40 10.92 -41.71
C GLU A 447 11.59 11.95 -40.59
N SER A 448 10.75 12.96 -40.55
CA SER A 448 10.73 14.01 -39.52
C SER A 448 9.28 14.42 -39.19
N GLY A 449 8.41 13.42 -39.10
CA GLY A 449 7.00 13.56 -38.78
C GLY A 449 6.54 12.61 -37.69
N THR A 450 5.25 12.40 -37.59
CA THR A 450 4.65 11.47 -36.64
C THR A 450 4.14 10.24 -37.37
N VAL A 451 4.65 9.07 -36.99
CA VAL A 451 4.22 7.76 -37.49
C VAL A 451 3.79 6.91 -36.29
N ASN A 452 2.57 6.38 -36.32
CA ASN A 452 2.00 5.57 -35.24
C ASN A 452 2.17 6.21 -33.84
N ASN A 453 1.78 7.51 -33.73
CA ASN A 453 1.92 8.34 -32.51
C ASN A 453 3.36 8.57 -32.02
N VAL A 454 4.38 8.14 -32.74
CA VAL A 454 5.78 8.41 -32.42
C VAL A 454 6.28 9.55 -33.29
N SER A 455 6.78 10.62 -32.69
CA SER A 455 7.37 11.76 -33.39
C SER A 455 8.86 11.50 -33.65
N PHE A 456 9.25 11.61 -34.92
CA PHE A 456 10.62 11.41 -35.37
C PHE A 456 11.28 12.71 -35.76
N THR A 457 12.59 12.78 -35.58
CA THR A 457 13.48 13.78 -36.13
C THR A 457 14.62 13.07 -36.83
N SER A 458 14.70 13.22 -38.17
CA SER A 458 15.70 12.52 -38.99
C SER A 458 15.74 10.99 -38.73
N GLY A 459 14.56 10.38 -38.60
CA GLY A 459 14.39 8.95 -38.40
C GLY A 459 14.57 8.42 -36.97
N TYR A 460 14.83 9.29 -36.02
CA TYR A 460 15.06 8.91 -34.61
C TYR A 460 14.04 9.56 -33.69
N SER A 461 13.68 8.86 -32.63
CA SER A 461 12.79 9.36 -31.59
C SER A 461 13.34 9.01 -30.20
N GLU A 462 13.44 10.04 -29.38
CA GLU A 462 13.84 9.91 -27.98
C GLU A 462 12.63 9.55 -27.09
N PRO A 463 12.86 9.04 -25.86
CA PRO A 463 11.84 8.83 -24.88
C PRO A 463 10.99 10.09 -24.62
N GLU A 464 9.74 9.91 -24.19
CA GLU A 464 8.83 11.02 -23.86
C GLU A 464 9.07 11.59 -22.45
N ILE A 465 9.92 10.97 -21.67
CA ILE A 465 10.49 11.48 -20.43
C ILE A 465 12.00 11.59 -20.64
N ASP A 466 12.58 12.71 -20.23
CA ASP A 466 14.03 12.86 -20.29
C ASP A 466 14.67 11.95 -19.25
N HIS A 467 15.70 11.26 -19.66
CA HIS A 467 16.51 10.42 -18.80
C HIS A 467 17.05 11.24 -17.62
N ASP A 468 16.99 10.67 -16.43
CA ASP A 468 17.46 11.31 -15.18
C ASP A 468 16.70 12.60 -14.79
N SER A 469 15.46 12.78 -15.24
CA SER A 469 14.62 13.90 -14.85
C SER A 469 13.65 13.53 -13.73
N GLY A 470 13.35 14.49 -12.84
CA GLY A 470 12.53 14.25 -11.65
C GLY A 470 13.25 13.37 -10.61
N ASP A 471 12.47 12.81 -9.71
CA ASP A 471 12.96 11.96 -8.61
C ASP A 471 12.47 10.52 -8.74
N VAL A 472 13.32 9.55 -8.45
CA VAL A 472 12.94 8.14 -8.33
C VAL A 472 12.62 7.86 -6.86
N LEU A 473 11.33 7.68 -6.53
CA LEU A 473 10.88 7.49 -5.16
C LEU A 473 10.84 6.02 -4.72
N TYR A 474 10.68 5.11 -5.67
CA TYR A 474 10.59 3.68 -5.42
C TYR A 474 11.08 2.90 -6.62
N VAL A 475 11.81 1.82 -6.37
CA VAL A 475 12.21 0.84 -7.38
C VAL A 475 12.06 -0.56 -6.82
N GLU A 476 11.43 -1.43 -7.58
CA GLU A 476 11.30 -2.84 -7.27
C GLU A 476 11.76 -3.69 -8.46
N ASN A 477 12.62 -4.67 -8.20
CA ASN A 477 12.87 -5.77 -9.12
C ASN A 477 12.01 -6.95 -8.71
N ARG A 478 11.38 -7.61 -9.68
CA ARG A 478 10.47 -8.74 -9.42
C ARG A 478 10.58 -9.84 -10.45
N THR A 479 9.97 -10.96 -10.18
CA THR A 479 9.80 -12.04 -11.16
C THR A 479 9.08 -11.52 -12.41
N PRO A 480 9.33 -12.08 -13.60
CA PRO A 480 8.71 -11.63 -14.84
C PRO A 480 7.20 -11.55 -14.74
N ILE A 481 6.64 -10.45 -15.18
CA ILE A 481 5.20 -10.29 -15.39
C ILE A 481 4.95 -10.40 -16.88
N GLN A 482 4.35 -11.53 -17.28
CA GLN A 482 3.94 -11.77 -18.66
C GLN A 482 2.67 -11.00 -18.95
N ARG A 483 2.59 -10.44 -20.14
CA ARG A 483 1.47 -9.63 -20.59
C ARG A 483 0.75 -10.31 -21.76
N ALA A 484 -0.55 -10.03 -21.88
CA ALA A 484 -1.36 -10.43 -23.03
C ALA A 484 -2.12 -9.22 -23.58
N THR A 485 -2.40 -9.22 -24.89
CA THR A 485 -3.03 -8.09 -25.58
C THR A 485 -4.44 -7.78 -25.10
N ASP A 486 -5.13 -8.78 -24.56
CA ASP A 486 -6.51 -8.70 -24.04
C ASP A 486 -6.55 -8.62 -22.49
N GLN A 487 -5.42 -8.32 -21.86
CA GLN A 487 -5.29 -8.32 -20.42
C GLN A 487 -5.13 -6.91 -19.87
N THR A 488 -5.76 -6.68 -18.71
CA THR A 488 -5.51 -5.51 -17.87
C THR A 488 -4.71 -5.95 -16.66
N GLU A 489 -3.52 -5.38 -16.46
CA GLU A 489 -2.70 -5.59 -15.28
C GLU A 489 -2.96 -4.49 -14.27
N ASN A 490 -3.27 -4.87 -13.02
CA ASN A 490 -3.37 -3.93 -11.90
C ASN A 490 -2.13 -4.02 -11.03
N ILE A 491 -1.31 -3.00 -11.05
CA ILE A 491 -0.14 -2.88 -10.18
C ILE A 491 -0.57 -2.14 -8.92
N LYS A 492 -0.56 -2.86 -7.79
CA LYS A 492 -0.88 -2.32 -6.46
C LYS A 492 0.41 -2.17 -5.67
N LEU A 493 0.88 -0.93 -5.57
CA LEU A 493 2.04 -0.57 -4.76
C LEU A 493 1.55 -0.05 -3.41
N VAL A 494 2.04 -0.63 -2.31
CA VAL A 494 1.72 -0.20 -0.94
C VAL A 494 2.96 0.38 -0.30
N ILE A 495 2.85 1.63 0.14
CA ILE A 495 3.92 2.36 0.84
C ILE A 495 3.51 2.51 2.29
N GLU A 496 4.39 2.10 3.20
CA GLU A 496 4.25 2.26 4.65
C GLU A 496 5.05 3.48 5.12
N PHE A 497 4.44 4.28 6.00
CA PHE A 497 5.03 5.48 6.57
C PHE A 497 5.37 5.33 8.05
#